data_0160d7cbd7b0d8159efeb52989cfd0f4
#
_entry.id   0160d7cbd7b0d8159efeb52989cfd0f4
#
_cell.length_a   1.000
_cell.length_b   1.000
_cell.length_c   1.000
_cell.angle_alpha   90.00
_cell.angle_beta   90.00
_cell.angle_gamma   90.00
#
_symmetry.space_group_name_H-M   'P 1'
#
loop_
_entity.id
_entity.type
_entity.pdbx_description
1 polymer ?
#
loop_
_entity_poly.entity_id
_entity_poly.type
_entity_poly.pdbx_seq_one_letter_code
_entity_poly.pdbx_strand_id
1 'polypeptide(L)'
;MTTQTTKGILIFAHNNDEIDYFKLATINSYYIKENLGIDNITVVTNQYSYDYTIKLLGKQFVDDAISNIIITEKDKAFKHANRRLYKDTSHTSKVLPFYNVDRCNAYELSPYDETILIDADYIILSNSLNQCW
;
A
#
# COMPACT_ATOMS: atom_id res chain seq x y z
N MET A 1 -11.34 -28.54 16.28
CA MET A 1 -10.24 -27.84 15.62
C MET A 1 -10.52 -26.35 15.62
N THR A 2 -9.74 -25.64 16.35
CA THR A 2 -9.82 -24.17 16.34
C THR A 2 -9.07 -23.68 15.13
N THR A 3 -9.78 -23.07 14.18
CA THR A 3 -9.17 -22.35 13.09
C THR A 3 -8.52 -21.10 13.65
N GLN A 4 -7.22 -20.98 13.52
CA GLN A 4 -6.53 -19.75 13.87
C GLN A 4 -6.93 -18.64 12.88
N THR A 5 -7.35 -17.53 13.43
CA THR A 5 -7.64 -16.33 12.64
C THR A 5 -6.34 -15.77 12.07
N THR A 6 -6.29 -15.55 10.77
CA THR A 6 -5.12 -14.93 10.15
C THR A 6 -5.19 -13.42 10.27
N LYS A 7 -4.07 -12.82 10.62
CA LYS A 7 -3.93 -11.37 10.76
C LYS A 7 -2.87 -10.86 9.80
N GLY A 8 -3.14 -9.76 9.16
CA GLY A 8 -2.18 -9.20 8.22
C GLY A 8 -2.37 -7.73 7.94
N ILE A 9 -1.40 -7.16 7.28
CA ILE A 9 -1.38 -5.77 6.86
C ILE A 9 -1.65 -5.71 5.37
N LEU A 10 -2.49 -4.79 4.96
CA LEU A 10 -2.81 -4.53 3.56
C LEU A 10 -2.41 -3.11 3.20
N ILE A 11 -1.65 -2.98 2.12
CA ILE A 11 -1.15 -1.69 1.64
C ILE A 11 -1.48 -1.56 0.16
N PHE A 12 -2.08 -0.44 -0.23
CA PHE A 12 -2.27 -0.10 -1.64
C PHE A 12 -1.16 0.85 -2.07
N ALA A 13 -0.43 0.47 -3.09
CA ALA A 13 0.77 1.21 -3.49
C ALA A 13 0.88 1.25 -5.02
N HIS A 14 0.23 2.23 -5.61
CA HIS A 14 0.32 2.50 -7.05
C HIS A 14 1.16 3.75 -7.27
N ASN A 15 2.24 3.63 -8.03
CA ASN A 15 3.12 4.76 -8.32
C ASN A 15 2.40 5.79 -9.19
N ASN A 16 2.70 7.05 -8.94
CA ASN A 16 2.33 8.14 -9.84
C ASN A 16 3.60 8.76 -10.43
N ASP A 17 3.46 9.87 -11.14
CA ASP A 17 4.59 10.50 -11.82
C ASP A 17 5.61 11.12 -10.86
N GLU A 18 5.24 11.32 -9.60
CA GLU A 18 6.08 12.02 -8.63
C GLU A 18 6.59 11.11 -7.51
N ILE A 19 5.80 10.09 -7.14
CA ILE A 19 6.08 9.29 -5.94
C ILE A 19 6.06 7.81 -6.28
N ASP A 20 7.10 7.11 -5.85
CA ASP A 20 7.19 5.66 -5.92
C ASP A 20 6.60 5.04 -4.65
N TYR A 21 5.29 4.89 -4.63
CA TYR A 21 4.58 4.34 -3.48
C TYR A 21 4.89 2.87 -3.22
N PHE A 22 5.16 2.10 -4.26
CA PHE A 22 5.50 0.70 -4.08
C PHE A 22 6.85 0.54 -3.38
N LYS A 23 7.80 1.39 -3.69
CA LYS A 23 9.07 1.44 -2.97
C LYS A 23 8.87 1.78 -1.49
N LEU A 24 8.02 2.76 -1.21
CA LEU A 24 7.68 3.12 0.18
C LEU A 24 7.03 1.95 0.91
N ALA A 25 6.10 1.26 0.27
CA ALA A 25 5.45 0.08 0.84
C ALA A 25 6.45 -1.04 1.12
N THR A 26 7.40 -1.25 0.22
CA THR A 26 8.45 -2.25 0.40
C THR A 26 9.30 -1.94 1.61
N ILE A 27 9.76 -0.70 1.73
CA ILE A 27 10.59 -0.27 2.86
C ILE A 27 9.78 -0.35 4.16
N ASN A 28 8.53 0.12 4.13
CA ASN A 28 7.66 0.05 5.30
C ASN A 28 7.42 -1.38 5.75
N SER A 29 7.36 -2.32 4.83
CA SER A 29 7.17 -3.74 5.16
C SER A 29 8.29 -4.29 6.04
N TYR A 30 9.52 -3.86 5.84
CA TYR A 30 10.62 -4.20 6.75
C TYR A 30 10.38 -3.65 8.15
N TYR A 31 9.94 -2.40 8.26
CA TYR A 31 9.60 -1.80 9.55
C TYR A 31 8.43 -2.51 10.23
N ILE A 32 7.44 -2.92 9.47
CA ILE A 32 6.29 -3.66 9.99
C ILE A 32 6.74 -4.98 10.59
N LYS A 33 7.56 -5.73 9.88
CA LYS A 33 8.08 -7.00 10.38
C LYS A 33 8.87 -6.83 11.66
N GLU A 34 9.73 -5.83 11.70
CA GLU A 34 10.58 -5.57 12.84
C GLU A 34 9.78 -5.05 14.04
N ASN A 35 8.90 -4.10 13.83
CA ASN A 35 8.21 -3.40 14.93
C ASN A 35 6.92 -4.08 15.37
N LEU A 36 6.18 -4.70 14.46
CA LEU A 36 4.92 -5.37 14.79
C LEU A 36 5.08 -6.88 14.93
N GLY A 37 6.16 -7.45 14.43
CA GLY A 37 6.34 -8.90 14.42
C GLY A 37 5.37 -9.64 13.50
N ILE A 38 4.84 -8.94 12.48
CA ILE A 38 3.87 -9.51 11.55
C ILE A 38 4.57 -9.79 10.23
N ASP A 39 4.45 -11.02 9.75
CA ASP A 39 5.00 -11.44 8.46
C ASP A 39 3.97 -11.37 7.33
N ASN A 40 2.69 -11.37 7.66
CA ASN A 40 1.62 -11.34 6.68
C ASN A 40 1.40 -9.91 6.18
N ILE A 41 2.07 -9.56 5.11
CA ILE A 41 1.97 -8.24 4.48
C ILE A 41 1.62 -8.43 3.02
N THR A 42 0.48 -7.89 2.62
CA THR A 42 0.03 -7.89 1.23
C THR A 42 0.05 -6.48 0.69
N VAL A 43 0.69 -6.31 -0.47
CA VAL A 43 0.69 -5.03 -1.17
C VAL A 43 -0.08 -5.19 -2.48
N VAL A 44 -1.05 -4.32 -2.69
CA VAL A 44 -1.81 -4.23 -3.94
C VAL A 44 -1.20 -3.12 -4.77
N THR A 45 -0.80 -3.45 -5.98
CA THR A 45 -0.13 -2.52 -6.88
C THR A 45 -0.52 -2.83 -8.33
N ASN A 46 0.02 -2.08 -9.28
CA ASN A 46 -0.11 -2.40 -10.70
C ASN A 46 1.20 -2.92 -11.26
N GLN A 47 1.16 -3.46 -12.47
CA GLN A 47 2.34 -4.05 -13.10
C GLN A 47 3.45 -3.03 -13.31
N TYR A 48 3.10 -1.82 -13.70
CA TYR A 48 4.08 -0.75 -13.91
C TYR A 48 4.86 -0.45 -12.62
N SER A 49 4.16 -0.26 -11.51
CA SER A 49 4.78 0.05 -10.22
C SER A 49 5.67 -1.11 -9.74
N TYR A 50 5.17 -2.32 -9.87
CA TYR A 50 5.91 -3.52 -9.51
C TYR A 50 7.21 -3.64 -10.31
N ASP A 51 7.13 -3.54 -11.63
CA ASP A 51 8.30 -3.68 -12.49
C ASP A 51 9.33 -2.59 -12.23
N TYR A 52 8.86 -1.37 -12.02
CA TYR A 52 9.75 -0.23 -11.74
C TYR A 52 10.54 -0.46 -10.45
N THR A 53 9.88 -0.88 -9.40
CA THR A 53 10.55 -1.09 -8.11
C THR A 53 11.43 -2.33 -8.11
N ILE A 54 11.02 -3.41 -8.79
CA ILE A 54 11.85 -4.61 -8.96
C ILE A 54 13.16 -4.26 -9.68
N LYS A 55 13.08 -3.43 -10.70
CA LYS A 55 14.27 -2.99 -11.44
C LYS A 55 15.21 -2.18 -10.56
N LEU A 56 14.65 -1.38 -9.66
CA LEU A 56 15.42 -0.49 -8.79
C LEU A 56 16.01 -1.22 -7.57
N LEU A 57 15.22 -2.04 -6.90
CA LEU A 57 15.60 -2.67 -5.62
C LEU A 57 15.99 -4.14 -5.75
N GLY A 58 15.57 -4.81 -6.82
CA GLY A 58 15.76 -6.23 -7.00
C GLY A 58 14.60 -7.05 -6.46
N LYS A 59 14.30 -8.16 -7.14
CA LYS A 59 13.17 -9.03 -6.80
C LYS A 59 13.32 -9.63 -5.41
N GLN A 60 14.54 -10.06 -5.05
CA GLN A 60 14.78 -10.69 -3.74
C GLN A 60 14.49 -9.74 -2.59
N PHE A 61 14.89 -8.48 -2.74
CA PHE A 61 14.65 -7.47 -1.72
C PHE A 61 13.15 -7.26 -1.48
N VAL A 62 12.37 -7.23 -2.55
CA VAL A 62 10.92 -7.05 -2.47
C VAL A 62 10.25 -8.30 -1.90
N ASP A 63 10.64 -9.49 -2.36
CA ASP A 63 10.07 -10.75 -1.89
C ASP A 63 10.37 -11.01 -0.41
N ASP A 64 11.50 -10.56 0.07
CA ASP A 64 11.84 -10.69 1.49
C ASP A 64 11.00 -9.74 2.37
N ALA A 65 10.59 -8.61 1.82
CA ALA A 65 9.82 -7.63 2.56
C ALA A 65 8.32 -7.93 2.57
N ILE A 66 7.78 -8.36 1.43
CA ILE A 66 6.35 -8.48 1.19
C ILE A 66 5.99 -9.93 0.97
N SER A 67 5.05 -10.44 1.78
CA SER A 67 4.68 -11.86 1.71
C SER A 67 3.77 -12.17 0.52
N ASN A 68 2.96 -11.21 0.07
CA ASN A 68 2.05 -11.42 -1.04
C ASN A 68 1.84 -10.12 -1.81
N ILE A 69 1.87 -10.22 -3.13
CA ILE A 69 1.67 -9.07 -4.01
C ILE A 69 0.48 -9.36 -4.92
N ILE A 70 -0.49 -8.45 -4.92
CA ILE A 70 -1.65 -8.52 -5.78
C ILE A 70 -1.49 -7.46 -6.87
N ILE A 71 -1.43 -7.91 -8.11
CA ILE A 71 -1.35 -7.01 -9.27
C ILE A 71 -2.76 -6.77 -9.77
N THR A 72 -3.17 -5.52 -9.75
CA THR A 72 -4.44 -5.12 -10.34
C THR A 72 -4.18 -4.50 -11.70
N GLU A 73 -4.92 -4.96 -12.70
CA GLU A 73 -4.74 -4.47 -14.07
C GLU A 73 -5.54 -3.22 -14.38
N LYS A 74 -6.32 -2.76 -13.42
CA LYS A 74 -7.13 -1.57 -13.62
C LYS A 74 -6.28 -0.32 -13.44
N ASP A 75 -5.53 0.02 -14.45
CA ASP A 75 -4.82 1.29 -14.53
C ASP A 75 -5.76 2.46 -14.77
N LYS A 76 -6.97 2.40 -14.25
CA LYS A 76 -7.90 3.51 -14.39
C LYS A 76 -7.53 4.58 -13.39
N ALA A 77 -6.79 5.54 -13.88
CA ALA A 77 -6.58 6.77 -13.14
C ALA A 77 -7.94 7.44 -12.95
N PHE A 78 -8.32 7.60 -11.72
CA PHE A 78 -9.49 8.39 -11.38
C PHE A 78 -9.05 9.84 -11.27
N LYS A 79 -9.56 10.69 -12.14
CA LYS A 79 -9.25 12.11 -12.06
C LYS A 79 -10.17 12.75 -11.04
N HIS A 80 -9.59 13.24 -9.97
CA HIS A 80 -10.30 14.09 -9.04
C HIS A 80 -10.47 15.46 -9.68
N ALA A 81 -11.62 15.68 -10.28
CA ALA A 81 -11.91 16.97 -10.84
C ALA A 81 -12.04 18.00 -9.72
N ASN A 82 -11.15 18.96 -9.71
CA ASN A 82 -11.26 20.18 -8.92
C ASN A 82 -11.49 20.00 -7.42
N ARG A 83 -10.97 18.96 -6.86
CA ARG A 83 -10.99 18.86 -5.41
C ARG A 83 -10.01 19.85 -4.86
N ARG A 84 -10.52 20.99 -4.58
CA ARG A 84 -9.75 21.97 -3.88
C ARG A 84 -10.15 21.97 -2.43
N LEU A 85 -9.24 21.61 -1.60
CA LEU A 85 -9.45 21.62 -0.17
C LEU A 85 -9.20 22.97 0.46
N TYR A 86 -8.37 23.79 -0.20
CA TYR A 86 -7.97 25.09 0.34
C TYR A 86 -8.18 26.15 -0.72
N LYS A 87 -9.29 26.85 -0.62
CA LYS A 87 -9.65 27.90 -1.58
C LYS A 87 -8.79 29.16 -1.43
N ASP A 88 -8.23 29.34 -0.26
CA ASP A 88 -7.49 30.53 0.11
C ASP A 88 -6.01 30.41 -0.19
N THR A 89 -5.55 29.28 -0.67
CA THR A 89 -4.16 29.13 -1.02
C THR A 89 -3.91 29.61 -2.45
N SER A 90 -2.73 30.18 -2.66
CA SER A 90 -2.28 30.58 -3.98
C SER A 90 -1.95 29.40 -4.89
N HIS A 91 -2.06 28.20 -4.39
CA HIS A 91 -1.76 27.01 -5.17
C HIS A 91 -2.90 26.69 -6.12
N THR A 92 -2.56 26.59 -7.39
CA THR A 92 -3.50 26.13 -8.40
C THR A 92 -3.88 24.70 -8.11
N SER A 93 -5.16 24.41 -8.17
CA SER A 93 -5.64 23.04 -8.05
C SER A 93 -5.13 22.21 -9.23
N LYS A 94 -4.35 21.19 -8.94
CA LYS A 94 -3.96 20.20 -9.94
C LYS A 94 -5.00 19.09 -9.96
N VAL A 95 -5.39 18.68 -11.15
CA VAL A 95 -6.12 17.42 -11.33
C VAL A 95 -5.07 16.33 -11.40
N LEU A 96 -4.93 15.59 -10.32
CA LEU A 96 -4.00 14.48 -10.26
C LEU A 96 -4.75 13.16 -10.49
N PRO A 97 -4.16 12.23 -11.24
CA PRO A 97 -4.76 10.92 -11.39
C PRO A 97 -4.72 10.18 -10.04
N PHE A 98 -5.82 9.53 -9.70
CA PHE A 98 -5.91 8.71 -8.51
C PHE A 98 -5.88 7.25 -8.93
N TYR A 99 -4.79 6.56 -8.60
CA TYR A 99 -4.56 5.19 -9.02
C TYR A 99 -5.02 4.14 -8.01
N ASN A 100 -5.29 4.54 -6.78
CA ASN A 100 -5.68 3.61 -5.72
C ASN A 100 -7.20 3.37 -5.65
N VAL A 101 -7.86 3.31 -6.79
CA VAL A 101 -9.31 3.10 -6.85
C VAL A 101 -9.71 1.77 -6.20
N ASP A 102 -8.87 0.76 -6.34
CA ASP A 102 -9.14 -0.57 -5.79
C ASP A 102 -9.16 -0.59 -4.26
N ARG A 103 -8.73 0.48 -3.63
CA ARG A 103 -8.80 0.61 -2.18
C ARG A 103 -10.21 0.46 -1.63
N CYS A 104 -11.21 0.80 -2.45
CA CYS A 104 -12.62 0.58 -2.09
C CYS A 104 -12.95 -0.90 -1.95
N ASN A 105 -12.14 -1.78 -2.52
CA ASN A 105 -12.33 -3.23 -2.50
C ASN A 105 -11.40 -3.92 -1.51
N ALA A 106 -10.88 -3.19 -0.53
CA ALA A 106 -9.90 -3.74 0.42
C ALA A 106 -10.39 -4.99 1.13
N TYR A 107 -11.67 -5.00 1.49
CA TYR A 107 -12.28 -6.14 2.17
C TYR A 107 -12.23 -7.41 1.30
N GLU A 108 -12.51 -7.27 0.02
CA GLU A 108 -12.53 -8.40 -0.91
C GLU A 108 -11.13 -8.84 -1.32
N LEU A 109 -10.19 -7.89 -1.41
CA LEU A 109 -8.83 -8.17 -1.84
C LEU A 109 -7.95 -8.74 -0.73
N SER A 110 -8.29 -8.49 0.52
CA SER A 110 -7.47 -8.97 1.62
C SER A 110 -7.53 -10.48 1.73
N PRO A 111 -6.37 -11.16 1.82
CA PRO A 111 -6.33 -12.61 2.04
C PRO A 111 -6.44 -12.99 3.52
N TYR A 112 -6.60 -12.04 4.43
CA TYR A 112 -6.57 -12.27 5.86
C TYR A 112 -7.94 -12.15 6.49
N ASP A 113 -8.14 -12.86 7.61
CA ASP A 113 -9.38 -12.78 8.38
C ASP A 113 -9.50 -11.44 9.11
N GLU A 114 -8.39 -10.96 9.65
CA GLU A 114 -8.29 -9.65 10.27
C GLU A 114 -7.23 -8.84 9.53
N THR A 115 -7.57 -7.64 9.13
CA THR A 115 -6.70 -6.81 8.29
C THR A 115 -6.62 -5.40 8.85
N ILE A 116 -5.39 -4.91 8.97
CA ILE A 116 -5.17 -3.48 9.16
C ILE A 116 -4.76 -2.89 7.82
N LEU A 117 -5.53 -1.94 7.34
CA LEU A 117 -5.24 -1.22 6.11
C LEU A 117 -4.45 0.05 6.45
N ILE A 118 -3.27 0.19 5.87
CA ILE A 118 -2.43 1.39 6.08
C ILE A 118 -2.02 1.99 4.73
N ASP A 119 -1.69 3.25 4.77
CA ASP A 119 -1.13 3.94 3.60
C ASP A 119 0.33 3.55 3.41
N ALA A 120 0.79 3.57 2.16
CA ALA A 120 2.15 3.17 1.81
C ALA A 120 3.21 4.06 2.50
N ASP A 121 2.91 5.32 2.70
CA ASP A 121 3.79 6.30 3.32
C ASP A 121 3.61 6.41 4.84
N TYR A 122 2.78 5.57 5.44
CA TYR A 122 2.59 5.51 6.90
C TYR A 122 3.60 4.53 7.49
N ILE A 123 4.79 5.03 7.78
CA ILE A 123 5.91 4.20 8.24
C ILE A 123 5.70 3.79 9.69
N ILE A 124 5.82 2.49 9.95
CA ILE A 124 5.57 1.90 11.28
C ILE A 124 6.88 1.88 12.06
N LEU A 125 6.98 2.75 13.06
CA LEU A 125 8.19 2.90 13.86
C LEU A 125 8.07 2.33 15.28
N SER A 126 6.92 1.80 15.64
CA SER A 126 6.69 1.20 16.96
C SER A 126 5.67 0.08 16.86
N ASN A 127 5.39 -0.58 17.99
CA ASN A 127 4.42 -1.67 18.05
C ASN A 127 2.99 -1.23 18.39
N SER A 128 2.71 0.07 18.32
CA SER A 128 1.42 0.61 18.78
C SER A 128 0.23 0.03 18.03
N LEU A 129 0.38 -0.28 16.74
CA LEU A 129 -0.71 -0.85 15.94
C LEU A 129 -1.14 -2.24 16.43
N ASN A 130 -0.30 -2.95 17.18
CA ASN A 130 -0.69 -4.25 17.74
C ASN A 130 -1.85 -4.15 18.73
N GLN A 131 -2.18 -2.97 19.17
CA GLN A 131 -3.36 -2.75 20.00
C GLN A 131 -4.68 -2.81 19.23
N CYS A 132 -4.61 -2.79 17.89
CA CYS A 132 -5.78 -2.82 17.03
C CYS A 132 -6.35 -4.22 16.78
N TRP A 133 -5.59 -5.25 17.13
CA TRP A 133 -6.04 -6.64 16.94
C TRP A 133 -7.03 -7.08 18.02
#